data_7d889d087cc57a048fdd144b4f863f2a
#
_entry.id   7d889d087cc57a048fdd144b4f863f2a
#
_cell.length_a   1.000
_cell.length_b   1.000
_cell.length_c   1.000
_cell.angle_alpha   90.00
_cell.angle_beta   90.00
_cell.angle_gamma   90.00
#
_symmetry.space_group_name_H-M   'P 1'
#
loop_
_entity.id
_entity.type
_entity.pdbx_description
1 polymer ?
#
loop_
_entity_poly.entity_id
_entity_poly.type
_entity_poly.pdbx_seq_one_letter_code
_entity_poly.pdbx_strand_id
1 'polypeptide(L)'
;GNRRLRCVGELLQNQFRIGFSRLDRVIRERMTVQDLDAVTPQSLINIRPVTAVIKEFFGSSPLSQFMDQNNPLAELTHKRRLSALGPGGLSRDRASFDVRDIHYTHYGRMCPIETPEGPNIGLINYLATFARINEYGFVEAPYRKVDKATGFVTKDVEYMTADVEDDFYIGQANEPLDENGCLKNARITCRHRNEIIEVDRGVIDYIDVSPRMMISIATSFIPFLQNDDANRALMGANMQRQAVPLLTTEPPIVATGIEHKAAVDSEVCIKAEKPGTVTAVSATDITVKYDDGDVQTYHLTKFARSNAGTCINQRPIVVVGERVDTQQIIADGPSCSGGEVALGKNVLIGFVTWEGYNYEDAILLNERLVREDVFTSIHIEEHETEARDTKLGPEEITRDIPNVGEDTLKDLDENGIIRVGAEVHAGDYLVGKVTPKGETELTPEERLLRAIFGEKAREVRDTSLKVPHGESGIVVDVKVFTKENSDELAPGVTKSVRVYIAQKRKISVGDKMAGRHGNKGVVSRVLPEEDMPFLPDGTPLDIVLNPLG
;
A
#
# COMPACT_ATOMS: atom_id res chain seq x y z
N GLY A 1 -16.59 -13.84 19.12
CA GLY A 1 -17.97 -14.19 18.80
C GLY A 1 -18.98 -13.09 19.08
N ASN A 2 -18.78 -12.33 20.17
CA ASN A 2 -19.75 -11.30 20.60
C ASN A 2 -19.44 -9.89 20.06
N ARG A 3 -18.32 -9.72 19.36
CA ARG A 3 -17.93 -8.44 18.78
C ARG A 3 -18.35 -8.37 17.34
N ARG A 4 -19.02 -7.28 16.98
CA ARG A 4 -19.40 -7.04 15.60
C ARG A 4 -18.51 -5.97 14.97
N LEU A 5 -18.37 -6.02 13.66
CA LEU A 5 -17.64 -5.06 12.85
C LEU A 5 -18.60 -4.13 12.13
N ARG A 6 -18.15 -2.90 11.90
CA ARG A 6 -18.82 -1.94 11.04
C ARG A 6 -17.98 -1.74 9.80
N CYS A 7 -18.50 -2.18 8.65
CA CYS A 7 -17.86 -1.96 7.36
C CYS A 7 -18.07 -0.52 6.88
N VAL A 8 -17.36 -0.13 5.83
CA VAL A 8 -17.43 1.23 5.28
C VAL A 8 -18.86 1.63 4.90
N GLY A 9 -19.67 0.70 4.39
CA GLY A 9 -21.07 0.97 4.05
C GLY A 9 -21.91 1.43 5.21
N GLU A 10 -21.78 0.79 6.37
CA GLU A 10 -22.48 1.21 7.59
C GLU A 10 -21.98 2.56 8.11
N LEU A 11 -20.67 2.79 8.10
CA LEU A 11 -20.08 4.06 8.52
C LEU A 11 -20.56 5.22 7.64
N LEU A 12 -20.60 5.03 6.33
CA LEU A 12 -21.13 6.02 5.40
C LEU A 12 -22.63 6.24 5.58
N GLN A 13 -23.41 5.18 5.79
CA GLN A 13 -24.85 5.29 6.07
C GLN A 13 -25.13 6.16 7.29
N ASN A 14 -24.35 5.99 8.37
CA ASN A 14 -24.49 6.81 9.58
C ASN A 14 -24.19 8.29 9.28
N GLN A 15 -23.20 8.58 8.47
CA GLN A 15 -22.87 9.95 8.06
C GLN A 15 -23.96 10.56 7.18
N PHE A 16 -24.47 9.82 6.22
CA PHE A 16 -25.62 10.26 5.38
C PHE A 16 -26.85 10.55 6.24
N ARG A 17 -27.13 9.72 7.23
CA ARG A 17 -28.25 9.94 8.16
C ARG A 17 -28.12 11.27 8.90
N ILE A 18 -26.93 11.60 9.39
CA ILE A 18 -26.65 12.91 10.04
C ILE A 18 -26.83 14.04 9.03
N GLY A 19 -26.30 13.89 7.83
CA GLY A 19 -26.41 14.89 6.76
C GLY A 19 -27.86 15.13 6.35
N PHE A 20 -28.67 14.10 6.17
CA PHE A 20 -30.09 14.22 5.86
C PHE A 20 -30.92 14.80 6.98
N SER A 21 -30.59 14.52 8.24
CA SER A 21 -31.23 15.17 9.41
C SER A 21 -31.00 16.67 9.43
N ARG A 22 -29.79 17.10 9.12
CA ARG A 22 -29.45 18.53 8.99
C ARG A 22 -30.17 19.17 7.79
N LEU A 23 -30.23 18.45 6.68
CA LEU A 23 -30.95 18.90 5.48
C LEU A 23 -32.45 19.07 5.75
N ASP A 24 -33.08 18.11 6.43
CA ASP A 24 -34.49 18.20 6.83
C ASP A 24 -34.78 19.45 7.66
N ARG A 25 -33.92 19.73 8.64
CA ARG A 25 -34.06 20.94 9.46
C ARG A 25 -33.93 22.22 8.63
N VAL A 26 -32.97 22.29 7.73
CA VAL A 26 -32.78 23.46 6.84
C VAL A 26 -33.98 23.66 5.94
N ILE A 27 -34.54 22.58 5.38
CA ILE A 27 -35.72 22.63 4.52
C ILE A 27 -36.93 23.17 5.32
N ARG A 28 -37.15 22.68 6.53
CA ARG A 28 -38.25 23.15 7.40
C ARG A 28 -38.11 24.63 7.73
N GLU A 29 -36.91 25.09 8.06
CA GLU A 29 -36.63 26.51 8.30
C GLU A 29 -36.91 27.38 7.09
N ARG A 30 -36.51 26.94 5.89
CA ARG A 30 -36.76 27.65 4.62
C ARG A 30 -38.26 27.69 4.27
N MET A 31 -38.97 26.61 4.51
CA MET A 31 -40.42 26.56 4.26
C MET A 31 -41.21 27.56 5.12
N THR A 32 -40.73 27.89 6.30
CA THR A 32 -41.38 28.89 7.17
C THR A 32 -41.11 30.32 6.75
N VAL A 33 -40.03 30.59 6.03
CA VAL A 33 -39.55 31.94 5.67
C VAL A 33 -39.93 32.32 4.24
N GLN A 34 -40.03 31.37 3.31
CA GLN A 34 -40.26 31.64 1.91
C GLN A 34 -41.76 31.68 1.55
N ASP A 35 -42.07 32.43 0.50
CA ASP A 35 -43.42 32.50 -0.08
C ASP A 35 -43.80 31.14 -0.70
N LEU A 36 -44.86 30.53 -0.19
CA LEU A 36 -45.33 29.22 -0.61
C LEU A 36 -45.78 29.16 -2.09
N ASP A 37 -46.13 30.28 -2.68
CA ASP A 37 -46.60 30.33 -4.08
C ASP A 37 -45.40 30.27 -5.08
N ALA A 38 -44.22 30.64 -4.65
CA ALA A 38 -43.01 30.72 -5.47
C ALA A 38 -41.99 29.61 -5.16
N VAL A 39 -42.24 28.70 -4.21
CA VAL A 39 -41.32 27.68 -3.75
C VAL A 39 -41.23 26.51 -4.71
N THR A 40 -40.01 26.16 -5.08
CA THR A 40 -39.70 24.94 -5.84
C THR A 40 -38.83 24.01 -5.00
N PRO A 41 -38.82 22.70 -5.24
CA PRO A 41 -37.89 21.79 -4.52
C PRO A 41 -36.41 22.22 -4.59
N GLN A 42 -35.98 22.75 -5.73
CA GLN A 42 -34.61 23.23 -5.92
C GLN A 42 -34.25 24.44 -5.05
N SER A 43 -35.21 25.34 -4.75
CA SER A 43 -34.98 26.50 -3.89
C SER A 43 -34.92 26.14 -2.41
N LEU A 44 -35.50 25.01 -1.99
CA LEU A 44 -35.53 24.52 -0.62
C LEU A 44 -34.32 23.65 -0.29
N ILE A 45 -33.84 22.88 -1.25
CA ILE A 45 -32.79 21.90 -1.03
C ILE A 45 -31.41 22.57 -1.08
N ASN A 46 -30.67 22.41 0.00
CA ASN A 46 -29.26 22.79 0.07
C ASN A 46 -28.41 21.55 0.34
N ILE A 47 -27.58 21.15 -0.63
CA ILE A 47 -26.75 19.94 -0.55
C ILE A 47 -25.53 20.10 0.38
N ARG A 48 -25.20 21.32 0.79
CA ARG A 48 -24.00 21.60 1.62
C ARG A 48 -23.92 20.81 2.92
N PRO A 49 -24.98 20.63 3.71
CA PRO A 49 -24.91 19.82 4.94
C PRO A 49 -24.50 18.37 4.67
N VAL A 50 -24.99 17.76 3.62
CA VAL A 50 -24.65 16.38 3.24
C VAL A 50 -23.21 16.29 2.74
N THR A 51 -22.79 17.16 1.83
CA THR A 51 -21.43 17.22 1.33
C THR A 51 -20.42 17.48 2.43
N ALA A 52 -20.73 18.38 3.37
CA ALA A 52 -19.85 18.69 4.48
C ALA A 52 -19.62 17.50 5.41
N VAL A 53 -20.67 16.73 5.71
CA VAL A 53 -20.57 15.54 6.58
C VAL A 53 -19.73 14.45 5.92
N ILE A 54 -19.91 14.23 4.62
CA ILE A 54 -19.13 13.21 3.88
C ILE A 54 -17.65 13.64 3.79
N LYS A 55 -17.37 14.90 3.48
CA LYS A 55 -16.00 15.42 3.46
C LYS A 55 -15.33 15.34 4.83
N GLU A 56 -16.05 15.64 5.91
CA GLU A 56 -15.55 15.52 7.27
C GLU A 56 -15.21 14.07 7.62
N PHE A 57 -16.06 13.12 7.24
CA PHE A 57 -15.80 11.69 7.46
C PHE A 57 -14.51 11.26 6.79
N PHE A 58 -14.36 11.49 5.48
CA PHE A 58 -13.16 11.08 4.75
C PHE A 58 -11.90 11.85 5.15
N GLY A 59 -12.02 13.09 5.60
CA GLY A 59 -10.87 13.92 5.96
C GLY A 59 -10.43 13.83 7.42
N SER A 60 -11.32 13.50 8.34
CA SER A 60 -11.06 13.61 9.78
C SER A 60 -11.32 12.35 10.59
N SER A 61 -12.00 11.35 10.04
CA SER A 61 -12.25 10.11 10.77
C SER A 61 -10.96 9.31 10.96
N PRO A 62 -10.68 8.81 12.18
CA PRO A 62 -9.54 7.92 12.40
C PRO A 62 -9.60 6.59 11.63
N LEU A 63 -10.79 6.21 11.16
CA LEU A 63 -11.02 4.99 10.37
C LEU A 63 -10.79 5.20 8.88
N SER A 64 -10.86 6.45 8.40
CA SER A 64 -10.48 6.82 7.05
C SER A 64 -8.99 7.14 7.03
N GLN A 65 -8.19 6.23 6.51
CA GLN A 65 -6.74 6.31 6.55
C GLN A 65 -6.15 6.40 5.15
N PHE A 66 -5.01 7.06 5.05
CA PHE A 66 -4.20 7.08 3.85
C PHE A 66 -3.68 5.67 3.58
N MET A 67 -3.95 5.13 2.40
CA MET A 67 -3.62 3.74 2.08
C MET A 67 -2.11 3.49 2.14
N ASP A 68 -1.70 2.45 2.85
CA ASP A 68 -0.34 1.95 2.85
C ASP A 68 -0.04 1.32 1.49
N GLN A 69 0.85 1.94 0.72
CA GLN A 69 1.08 1.64 -0.68
C GLN A 69 2.56 1.36 -0.99
N ASN A 70 3.31 0.84 -0.02
CA ASN A 70 4.70 0.43 -0.25
C ASN A 70 4.83 -0.66 -1.31
N ASN A 71 3.96 -1.68 -1.22
CA ASN A 71 3.96 -2.83 -2.10
C ASN A 71 2.54 -3.42 -2.19
N PRO A 72 2.27 -4.35 -3.11
CA PRO A 72 0.94 -4.95 -3.27
C PRO A 72 0.40 -5.60 -2.00
N LEU A 73 1.27 -6.24 -1.23
CA LEU A 73 0.89 -6.88 0.03
C LEU A 73 0.44 -5.86 1.07
N ALA A 74 1.12 -4.71 1.17
CA ALA A 74 0.74 -3.62 2.06
C ALA A 74 -0.65 -3.06 1.72
N GLU A 75 -0.94 -2.87 0.45
CA GLU A 75 -2.26 -2.44 -0.03
C GLU A 75 -3.35 -3.44 0.36
N LEU A 76 -3.13 -4.70 0.05
CA LEU A 76 -4.09 -5.77 0.29
C LEU A 76 -4.38 -5.96 1.78
N THR A 77 -3.35 -5.97 2.61
CA THR A 77 -3.50 -6.12 4.07
C THR A 77 -4.16 -4.91 4.71
N HIS A 78 -3.88 -3.69 4.24
CA HIS A 78 -4.54 -2.48 4.75
C HIS A 78 -6.06 -2.54 4.52
N LYS A 79 -6.50 -3.03 3.37
CA LYS A 79 -7.93 -3.19 3.05
C LYS A 79 -8.63 -4.26 3.91
N ARG A 80 -7.89 -5.15 4.53
CA ARG A 80 -8.38 -6.26 5.38
C ARG A 80 -8.14 -6.01 6.88
N ARG A 81 -7.77 -4.80 7.25
CA ARG A 81 -7.47 -4.42 8.64
C ARG A 81 -8.75 -4.28 9.47
N LEU A 82 -8.71 -4.80 10.68
CA LEU A 82 -9.77 -4.72 11.68
C LEU A 82 -9.27 -3.89 12.86
N SER A 83 -9.88 -2.72 13.10
CA SER A 83 -9.48 -1.81 14.16
C SER A 83 -10.50 -1.79 15.30
N ALA A 84 -10.03 -1.90 16.54
CA ALA A 84 -10.85 -1.70 17.73
C ALA A 84 -10.92 -0.24 18.15
N LEU A 85 -10.15 0.64 17.51
CA LEU A 85 -10.04 2.06 17.81
C LEU A 85 -11.05 2.89 17.01
N GLY A 86 -11.18 4.15 17.36
CA GLY A 86 -11.98 5.13 16.63
C GLY A 86 -13.37 5.36 17.22
N PRO A 87 -14.23 6.14 16.52
CA PRO A 87 -15.57 6.46 17.01
C PRO A 87 -16.42 5.21 17.26
N GLY A 88 -16.98 5.09 18.47
CA GLY A 88 -17.73 3.91 18.89
C GLY A 88 -16.87 2.72 19.30
N GLY A 89 -15.55 2.86 19.27
CA GLY A 89 -14.58 1.86 19.70
C GLY A 89 -13.89 2.22 21.03
N LEU A 90 -12.77 1.55 21.27
CA LEU A 90 -11.94 1.71 22.46
C LEU A 90 -10.91 2.82 22.27
N SER A 91 -10.41 3.37 23.39
CA SER A 91 -9.18 4.17 23.40
C SER A 91 -8.01 3.31 23.88
N ARG A 92 -6.77 3.62 23.42
CA ARG A 92 -5.56 2.86 23.82
C ARG A 92 -5.40 2.78 25.33
N ASP A 93 -5.66 3.87 26.03
CA ASP A 93 -5.46 3.98 27.48
C ASP A 93 -6.49 3.17 28.28
N ARG A 94 -7.66 2.92 27.69
CA ARG A 94 -8.75 2.18 28.32
C ARG A 94 -8.82 0.71 27.92
N ALA A 95 -8.00 0.29 26.96
CA ALA A 95 -7.97 -1.09 26.50
C ALA A 95 -7.22 -1.96 27.51
N SER A 96 -7.92 -2.94 28.10
CA SER A 96 -7.34 -3.94 28.99
C SER A 96 -6.67 -5.07 28.21
N PHE A 97 -6.00 -5.97 28.92
CA PHE A 97 -5.46 -7.20 28.33
C PHE A 97 -6.55 -8.08 27.72
N ASP A 98 -7.74 -8.12 28.29
CA ASP A 98 -8.84 -8.98 27.81
C ASP A 98 -9.24 -8.68 26.37
N VAL A 99 -9.22 -7.40 25.96
CA VAL A 99 -9.57 -7.00 24.59
C VAL A 99 -8.44 -7.21 23.59
N ARG A 100 -7.21 -7.41 24.09
CA ARG A 100 -6.00 -7.64 23.28
C ARG A 100 -5.66 -9.12 23.12
N ASP A 101 -6.28 -9.98 23.91
CA ASP A 101 -6.03 -11.41 23.93
C ASP A 101 -6.56 -12.11 22.69
N ILE A 102 -5.96 -13.26 22.38
CA ILE A 102 -6.44 -14.16 21.34
C ILE A 102 -7.44 -15.11 21.96
N HIS A 103 -8.69 -15.02 21.51
CA HIS A 103 -9.77 -15.90 21.93
C HIS A 103 -9.89 -17.10 20.99
N TYR A 104 -10.40 -18.23 21.45
CA TYR A 104 -10.56 -19.42 20.58
C TYR A 104 -11.47 -19.16 19.37
N THR A 105 -12.40 -18.21 19.46
CA THR A 105 -13.27 -17.80 18.34
C THR A 105 -12.56 -17.03 17.23
N HIS A 106 -11.31 -16.65 17.45
CA HIS A 106 -10.47 -16.04 16.40
C HIS A 106 -10.10 -17.04 15.30
N TYR A 107 -10.15 -18.33 15.58
CA TYR A 107 -9.78 -19.38 14.63
C TYR A 107 -10.59 -19.28 13.34
N GLY A 108 -9.90 -19.15 12.22
CA GLY A 108 -10.52 -18.97 10.89
C GLY A 108 -11.15 -17.61 10.64
N ARG A 109 -11.10 -16.68 11.59
CA ARG A 109 -11.71 -15.35 11.51
C ARG A 109 -10.70 -14.22 11.56
N MET A 110 -9.87 -14.19 12.57
CA MET A 110 -8.84 -13.16 12.77
C MET A 110 -7.48 -13.83 12.93
N CYS A 111 -6.47 -13.31 12.23
CA CYS A 111 -5.11 -13.84 12.32
C CYS A 111 -4.55 -13.65 13.74
N PRO A 112 -4.04 -14.71 14.39
CA PRO A 112 -3.46 -14.58 15.72
C PRO A 112 -2.03 -14.03 15.72
N ILE A 113 -1.39 -13.96 14.57
CA ILE A 113 0.03 -13.61 14.42
C ILE A 113 0.19 -12.18 13.97
N GLU A 114 -0.50 -11.76 12.92
CA GLU A 114 -0.36 -10.41 12.36
C GLU A 114 -1.08 -9.38 13.23
N THR A 115 -0.31 -8.59 13.96
CA THR A 115 -0.77 -7.46 14.78
C THR A 115 0.39 -6.49 14.95
N PRO A 116 0.17 -5.17 15.14
CA PRO A 116 1.25 -4.26 15.44
C PRO A 116 2.00 -4.62 16.72
N GLU A 117 3.27 -4.25 16.78
CA GLU A 117 4.05 -4.24 18.01
C GLU A 117 3.81 -2.92 18.75
N GLY A 118 3.86 -2.94 20.07
CA GLY A 118 3.75 -1.75 20.90
C GLY A 118 2.33 -1.45 21.39
N PRO A 119 1.93 -0.17 21.54
CA PRO A 119 0.69 0.22 22.22
C PRO A 119 -0.59 -0.31 21.58
N ASN A 120 -0.56 -0.60 20.28
CA ASN A 120 -1.72 -1.06 19.51
C ASN A 120 -1.83 -2.59 19.42
N ILE A 121 -0.96 -3.33 20.10
CA ILE A 121 -0.98 -4.80 20.04
C ILE A 121 -2.36 -5.35 20.44
N GLY A 122 -2.90 -6.24 19.63
CA GLY A 122 -4.21 -6.83 19.84
C GLY A 122 -5.42 -5.92 19.57
N LEU A 123 -5.21 -4.62 19.38
CA LEU A 123 -6.27 -3.65 19.03
C LEU A 123 -6.44 -3.52 17.51
N ILE A 124 -5.37 -3.74 16.77
CA ILE A 124 -5.37 -3.77 15.31
C ILE A 124 -5.11 -5.20 14.88
N ASN A 125 -6.06 -5.79 14.21
CA ASN A 125 -6.01 -7.19 13.75
C ASN A 125 -6.28 -7.25 12.25
N TYR A 126 -6.10 -8.42 11.67
CA TYR A 126 -6.27 -8.65 10.24
C TYR A 126 -7.19 -9.85 10.01
N LEU A 127 -8.06 -9.72 9.02
CA LEU A 127 -9.00 -10.76 8.64
C LEU A 127 -8.24 -12.00 8.14
N ALA A 128 -8.64 -13.19 8.58
CA ALA A 128 -8.07 -14.43 8.12
C ALA A 128 -8.37 -14.67 6.62
N THR A 129 -7.57 -15.51 5.99
CA THR A 129 -7.57 -15.69 4.53
C THR A 129 -8.94 -16.05 3.94
N PHE A 130 -9.68 -16.96 4.57
CA PHE A 130 -10.98 -17.45 4.07
C PHE A 130 -12.19 -16.82 4.79
N ALA A 131 -11.95 -15.96 5.78
CA ALA A 131 -13.02 -15.32 6.54
C ALA A 131 -13.77 -14.28 5.70
N ARG A 132 -15.03 -14.11 6.01
CA ARG A 132 -15.86 -13.02 5.47
C ARG A 132 -16.72 -12.40 6.57
N ILE A 133 -17.23 -11.21 6.31
CA ILE A 133 -18.12 -10.50 7.23
C ILE A 133 -19.55 -10.64 6.72
N ASN A 134 -20.46 -11.07 7.58
CA ASN A 134 -21.86 -11.23 7.21
C ASN A 134 -22.63 -9.89 7.23
N GLU A 135 -23.90 -9.92 6.85
CA GLU A 135 -24.76 -8.74 6.83
C GLU A 135 -25.00 -8.10 8.21
N TYR A 136 -24.78 -8.85 9.29
CA TYR A 136 -24.92 -8.36 10.67
C TYR A 136 -23.62 -7.82 11.25
N GLY A 137 -22.51 -7.92 10.54
CA GLY A 137 -21.19 -7.46 10.96
C GLY A 137 -20.36 -8.50 11.72
N PHE A 138 -20.80 -9.73 11.82
CA PHE A 138 -20.03 -10.82 12.43
C PHE A 138 -19.12 -11.50 11.41
N VAL A 139 -17.93 -11.90 11.87
CA VAL A 139 -16.99 -12.62 11.00
C VAL A 139 -17.37 -14.10 10.96
N GLU A 140 -17.46 -14.63 9.76
CA GLU A 140 -17.79 -16.03 9.48
C GLU A 140 -16.56 -16.77 8.94
N ALA A 141 -16.42 -18.03 9.36
CA ALA A 141 -15.42 -18.94 8.85
C ALA A 141 -16.07 -20.05 8.02
N PRO A 142 -15.44 -20.53 6.93
CA PRO A 142 -15.97 -21.61 6.11
C PRO A 142 -15.57 -22.97 6.64
N TYR A 143 -16.49 -23.95 6.55
CA TYR A 143 -16.24 -25.34 6.89
C TYR A 143 -16.92 -26.27 5.89
N ARG A 144 -16.32 -27.43 5.66
CA ARG A 144 -16.87 -28.47 4.79
C ARG A 144 -17.74 -29.40 5.61
N LYS A 145 -18.96 -29.64 5.16
CA LYS A 145 -19.90 -30.53 5.84
C LYS A 145 -19.49 -31.99 5.69
N VAL A 146 -19.62 -32.74 6.77
CA VAL A 146 -19.37 -34.20 6.81
C VAL A 146 -20.70 -34.93 7.00
N ASP A 147 -20.96 -35.93 6.14
CA ASP A 147 -22.10 -36.82 6.32
C ASP A 147 -21.80 -37.79 7.46
N LYS A 148 -22.52 -37.66 8.59
CA LYS A 148 -22.32 -38.49 9.77
C LYS A 148 -22.63 -39.98 9.55
N ALA A 149 -23.54 -40.28 8.64
CA ALA A 149 -23.92 -41.65 8.38
C ALA A 149 -22.83 -42.45 7.67
N THR A 150 -22.15 -41.86 6.72
CA THR A 150 -21.12 -42.48 5.89
C THR A 150 -19.70 -42.05 6.23
N GLY A 151 -19.53 -40.93 6.94
CA GLY A 151 -18.24 -40.30 7.17
C GLY A 151 -17.67 -39.59 5.93
N PHE A 152 -18.49 -39.40 4.89
CA PHE A 152 -18.09 -38.75 3.65
C PHE A 152 -17.93 -37.24 3.85
N VAL A 153 -16.79 -36.71 3.45
CA VAL A 153 -16.51 -35.26 3.46
C VAL A 153 -17.05 -34.66 2.16
N THR A 154 -18.14 -33.91 2.27
CA THR A 154 -18.79 -33.30 1.11
C THR A 154 -17.99 -32.09 0.59
N LYS A 155 -18.29 -31.65 -0.62
CA LYS A 155 -17.74 -30.41 -1.18
C LYS A 155 -18.54 -29.17 -0.79
N ASP A 156 -19.63 -29.35 -0.06
CA ASP A 156 -20.47 -28.25 0.40
C ASP A 156 -19.75 -27.46 1.49
N VAL A 157 -19.59 -26.17 1.27
CA VAL A 157 -18.95 -25.24 2.19
C VAL A 157 -20.02 -24.36 2.84
N GLU A 158 -20.05 -24.38 4.16
CA GLU A 158 -20.94 -23.53 4.94
C GLU A 158 -20.13 -22.50 5.72
N TYR A 159 -20.55 -21.24 5.64
CA TYR A 159 -19.99 -20.17 6.45
C TYR A 159 -20.81 -20.04 7.72
N MET A 160 -20.13 -20.02 8.87
CA MET A 160 -20.81 -19.91 10.15
C MET A 160 -20.10 -18.95 11.09
N THR A 161 -20.91 -18.26 11.90
CA THR A 161 -20.43 -17.40 12.99
C THR A 161 -19.96 -18.25 14.17
N ALA A 162 -19.24 -17.65 15.11
CA ALA A 162 -18.65 -18.38 16.22
C ALA A 162 -19.68 -19.04 17.16
N ASP A 163 -20.83 -18.41 17.37
CA ASP A 163 -21.93 -18.94 18.16
C ASP A 163 -22.53 -20.23 17.56
N VAL A 164 -22.68 -20.26 16.25
CA VAL A 164 -23.15 -21.46 15.52
C VAL A 164 -22.09 -22.57 15.55
N GLU A 165 -20.81 -22.19 15.36
CA GLU A 165 -19.68 -23.13 15.39
C GLU A 165 -19.53 -23.85 16.74
N ASP A 166 -19.87 -23.20 17.85
CA ASP A 166 -19.73 -23.77 19.19
C ASP A 166 -20.52 -25.07 19.40
N ASP A 167 -21.58 -25.30 18.62
CA ASP A 167 -22.42 -26.49 18.71
C ASP A 167 -21.85 -27.70 17.96
N PHE A 168 -20.78 -27.50 17.16
CA PHE A 168 -20.27 -28.53 16.27
C PHE A 168 -18.86 -29.01 16.64
N TYR A 169 -18.59 -30.26 16.26
CA TYR A 169 -17.27 -30.88 16.33
C TYR A 169 -16.60 -30.74 14.97
N ILE A 170 -15.46 -30.08 14.92
CA ILE A 170 -14.79 -29.73 13.70
C ILE A 170 -13.40 -30.36 13.63
N GLY A 171 -13.19 -31.21 12.63
CA GLY A 171 -11.92 -31.88 12.37
C GLY A 171 -10.95 -30.98 11.61
N GLN A 172 -9.68 -31.39 11.57
CA GLN A 172 -8.62 -30.68 10.83
C GLN A 172 -8.74 -30.94 9.33
N ALA A 173 -8.30 -29.98 8.52
CA ALA A 173 -8.34 -30.08 7.05
C ALA A 173 -7.45 -31.19 6.48
N ASN A 174 -6.37 -31.54 7.19
CA ASN A 174 -5.40 -32.54 6.78
C ASN A 174 -5.70 -33.96 7.32
N GLU A 175 -6.89 -34.17 7.87
CA GLU A 175 -7.30 -35.49 8.34
C GLU A 175 -7.30 -36.49 7.16
N PRO A 176 -6.68 -37.67 7.32
CA PRO A 176 -6.61 -38.64 6.22
C PRO A 176 -7.98 -39.11 5.76
N LEU A 177 -8.20 -39.11 4.46
CA LEU A 177 -9.41 -39.64 3.82
C LEU A 177 -9.09 -40.93 3.05
N ASP A 178 -10.06 -41.82 2.95
CA ASP A 178 -9.95 -43.02 2.14
C ASP A 178 -10.16 -42.70 0.64
N GLU A 179 -10.09 -43.74 -0.22
CA GLU A 179 -10.29 -43.60 -1.67
C GLU A 179 -11.70 -43.08 -2.04
N ASN A 180 -12.67 -43.25 -1.18
CA ASN A 180 -14.06 -42.81 -1.38
C ASN A 180 -14.33 -41.39 -0.83
N GLY A 181 -13.32 -40.77 -0.21
CA GLY A 181 -13.48 -39.45 0.42
C GLY A 181 -14.10 -39.48 1.80
N CYS A 182 -14.13 -40.63 2.44
CA CYS A 182 -14.61 -40.79 3.84
C CYS A 182 -13.46 -40.67 4.83
N LEU A 183 -13.77 -40.30 6.08
CA LEU A 183 -12.78 -40.25 7.14
C LEU A 183 -12.18 -41.65 7.39
N LYS A 184 -10.85 -41.75 7.34
CA LYS A 184 -10.15 -43.03 7.43
C LYS A 184 -9.98 -43.54 8.85
N ASN A 185 -9.59 -42.67 9.77
CA ASN A 185 -9.30 -43.01 11.16
C ASN A 185 -10.60 -43.18 11.96
N ALA A 186 -10.64 -44.20 12.86
CA ALA A 186 -11.77 -44.41 13.73
C ALA A 186 -11.90 -43.35 14.82
N ARG A 187 -10.77 -42.85 15.30
CA ARG A 187 -10.69 -41.76 16.30
C ARG A 187 -10.02 -40.56 15.65
N ILE A 188 -10.65 -39.39 15.78
CA ILE A 188 -10.25 -38.16 15.13
C ILE A 188 -10.10 -37.04 16.14
N THR A 189 -8.98 -36.34 16.10
CA THR A 189 -8.78 -35.13 16.89
C THR A 189 -9.58 -33.99 16.28
N CYS A 190 -10.44 -33.37 17.08
CA CYS A 190 -11.29 -32.28 16.64
C CYS A 190 -11.29 -31.11 17.63
N ARG A 191 -11.76 -29.99 17.15
CA ARG A 191 -12.04 -28.80 17.95
C ARG A 191 -13.51 -28.79 18.36
N HIS A 192 -13.77 -28.58 19.64
CA HIS A 192 -15.11 -28.29 20.13
C HIS A 192 -15.00 -27.18 21.17
N ARG A 193 -15.55 -26.00 20.85
CA ARG A 193 -15.39 -24.80 21.67
C ARG A 193 -13.89 -24.46 21.89
N ASN A 194 -13.48 -24.35 23.14
CA ASN A 194 -12.08 -24.05 23.51
C ASN A 194 -11.21 -25.31 23.68
N GLU A 195 -11.75 -26.50 23.45
CA GLU A 195 -11.07 -27.76 23.70
C GLU A 195 -10.67 -28.47 22.41
N ILE A 196 -9.50 -29.11 22.46
CA ILE A 196 -9.06 -30.06 21.44
C ILE A 196 -9.21 -31.43 22.02
N ILE A 197 -10.14 -32.22 21.49
CA ILE A 197 -10.51 -33.53 21.98
C ILE A 197 -10.44 -34.57 20.87
N GLU A 198 -10.29 -35.82 21.27
CA GLU A 198 -10.35 -36.97 20.38
C GLU A 198 -11.72 -37.64 20.50
N VAL A 199 -12.42 -37.78 19.37
CA VAL A 199 -13.77 -38.36 19.30
C VAL A 199 -13.86 -39.41 18.21
N ASP A 200 -14.93 -40.20 18.22
CA ASP A 200 -15.21 -41.14 17.13
C ASP A 200 -15.55 -40.39 15.84
N ARG A 201 -15.18 -40.98 14.71
CA ARG A 201 -15.42 -40.34 13.38
C ARG A 201 -16.88 -40.04 13.09
N GLY A 202 -17.83 -40.77 13.68
CA GLY A 202 -19.27 -40.53 13.52
C GLY A 202 -19.77 -39.28 14.25
N VAL A 203 -18.96 -38.67 15.10
CA VAL A 203 -19.31 -37.43 15.85
C VAL A 203 -18.92 -36.18 15.11
N ILE A 204 -17.99 -36.26 14.15
CA ILE A 204 -17.48 -35.13 13.41
C ILE A 204 -18.57 -34.51 12.52
N ASP A 205 -18.88 -33.25 12.74
CA ASP A 205 -19.89 -32.50 11.99
C ASP A 205 -19.33 -31.80 10.74
N TYR A 206 -18.14 -31.21 10.86
CA TYR A 206 -17.48 -30.43 9.82
C TYR A 206 -15.98 -30.69 9.83
N ILE A 207 -15.35 -30.32 8.73
CA ILE A 207 -13.88 -30.28 8.57
C ILE A 207 -13.48 -28.90 8.05
N ASP A 208 -12.33 -28.40 8.50
CA ASP A 208 -11.73 -27.16 7.99
C ASP A 208 -11.51 -27.26 6.47
N VAL A 209 -11.71 -26.16 5.75
CA VAL A 209 -11.51 -26.13 4.30
C VAL A 209 -10.03 -26.15 3.92
N SER A 210 -9.16 -25.60 4.77
CA SER A 210 -7.71 -25.51 4.53
C SER A 210 -6.96 -25.31 5.84
N PRO A 211 -5.72 -25.85 5.96
CA PRO A 211 -4.85 -25.53 7.10
C PRO A 211 -4.48 -24.04 7.21
N ARG A 212 -4.55 -23.31 6.12
CA ARG A 212 -4.21 -21.87 6.04
C ARG A 212 -5.32 -20.95 6.52
N MET A 213 -6.49 -21.47 6.85
CA MET A 213 -7.65 -20.64 7.17
C MET A 213 -7.51 -19.83 8.46
N MET A 214 -6.60 -20.20 9.34
CA MET A 214 -6.42 -19.49 10.61
C MET A 214 -5.55 -18.23 10.53
N ILE A 215 -4.82 -18.02 9.46
CA ILE A 215 -3.84 -16.94 9.31
C ILE A 215 -4.26 -15.94 8.23
N SER A 216 -3.71 -14.73 8.33
CA SER A 216 -3.92 -13.66 7.34
C SER A 216 -3.10 -13.88 6.08
N ILE A 217 -3.32 -13.05 5.07
CA ILE A 217 -2.59 -13.13 3.79
C ILE A 217 -1.10 -12.86 3.99
N ALA A 218 -0.71 -11.84 4.74
CA ALA A 218 0.70 -11.53 4.99
C ALA A 218 1.42 -12.69 5.69
N THR A 219 0.79 -13.27 6.69
CA THR A 219 1.32 -14.45 7.39
C THR A 219 1.39 -15.67 6.48
N SER A 220 0.48 -15.79 5.53
CA SER A 220 0.47 -16.89 4.55
C SER A 220 1.65 -16.88 3.57
N PHE A 221 2.36 -15.76 3.45
CA PHE A 221 3.57 -15.68 2.64
C PHE A 221 4.80 -16.33 3.29
N ILE A 222 4.76 -16.61 4.59
CA ILE A 222 5.88 -17.16 5.33
C ILE A 222 5.92 -18.69 5.11
N PRO A 223 6.95 -19.23 4.44
CA PRO A 223 7.10 -20.68 4.32
C PRO A 223 7.55 -21.28 5.64
N PHE A 224 7.16 -22.53 5.90
CA PHE A 224 7.48 -23.24 7.15
C PHE A 224 7.08 -22.46 8.42
N LEU A 225 5.96 -21.78 8.36
CA LEU A 225 5.46 -20.93 9.46
C LEU A 225 5.34 -21.71 10.78
N GLN A 226 4.94 -22.98 10.71
CA GLN A 226 4.77 -23.84 11.88
C GLN A 226 6.06 -24.11 12.66
N ASN A 227 7.22 -23.87 12.03
CA ASN A 227 8.53 -24.04 12.67
C ASN A 227 9.03 -22.75 13.32
N ASP A 228 8.35 -21.63 13.09
CA ASP A 228 8.72 -20.32 13.65
C ASP A 228 8.00 -20.06 14.98
N ASP A 229 8.69 -19.40 15.89
CA ASP A 229 8.05 -18.84 17.08
C ASP A 229 7.06 -17.73 16.69
N ALA A 230 5.92 -17.67 17.38
CA ALA A 230 4.86 -16.71 17.08
C ALA A 230 5.33 -15.25 17.14
N ASN A 231 6.22 -14.91 18.06
CA ASN A 231 6.78 -13.56 18.15
C ASN A 231 7.59 -13.19 16.91
N ARG A 232 8.38 -14.13 16.39
CA ARG A 232 9.18 -13.90 15.18
C ARG A 232 8.33 -13.93 13.92
N ALA A 233 7.32 -14.76 13.85
CA ALA A 233 6.35 -14.77 12.75
C ALA A 233 5.59 -13.43 12.67
N LEU A 234 5.21 -12.85 13.80
CA LEU A 234 4.61 -11.52 13.88
C LEU A 234 5.54 -10.45 13.29
N MET A 235 6.80 -10.46 13.68
CA MET A 235 7.80 -9.52 13.12
C MET A 235 7.98 -9.73 11.62
N GLY A 236 8.07 -10.97 11.16
CA GLY A 236 8.18 -11.30 9.74
C GLY A 236 6.99 -10.84 8.92
N ALA A 237 5.77 -11.08 9.40
CA ALA A 237 4.55 -10.63 8.75
C ALA A 237 4.48 -9.09 8.63
N ASN A 238 4.84 -8.39 9.70
CA ASN A 238 4.88 -6.93 9.71
C ASN A 238 5.94 -6.36 8.77
N MET A 239 7.13 -6.97 8.73
CA MET A 239 8.23 -6.50 7.89
C MET A 239 7.99 -6.72 6.40
N GLN A 240 7.25 -7.75 5.99
CA GLN A 240 6.87 -7.95 4.59
C GLN A 240 6.08 -6.76 4.03
N ARG A 241 5.26 -6.12 4.83
CA ARG A 241 4.51 -4.92 4.42
C ARG A 241 5.38 -3.68 4.21
N GLN A 242 6.58 -3.68 4.76
CA GLN A 242 7.54 -2.57 4.65
C GLN A 242 8.52 -2.74 3.48
N ALA A 243 8.44 -3.85 2.75
CA ALA A 243 9.36 -4.14 1.66
C ALA A 243 9.20 -3.10 0.52
N VAL A 244 10.32 -2.51 0.12
CA VAL A 244 10.36 -1.53 -0.97
C VAL A 244 10.37 -2.26 -2.32
N PRO A 245 9.58 -1.82 -3.32
CA PRO A 245 9.66 -2.37 -4.66
C PRO A 245 11.06 -2.17 -5.26
N LEU A 246 11.66 -3.26 -5.69
CA LEU A 246 12.98 -3.23 -6.31
C LEU A 246 12.89 -2.96 -7.82
N LEU A 247 13.96 -2.48 -8.41
CA LEU A 247 14.06 -2.23 -9.85
C LEU A 247 13.77 -3.49 -10.66
N THR A 248 14.35 -4.60 -10.25
CA THR A 248 14.06 -5.95 -10.77
C THR A 248 13.79 -6.87 -9.59
N THR A 249 12.72 -7.65 -9.65
CA THR A 249 12.34 -8.59 -8.60
C THR A 249 12.36 -10.01 -9.10
N GLU A 250 12.47 -10.95 -8.17
CA GLU A 250 12.42 -12.39 -8.44
C GLU A 250 11.37 -13.02 -7.54
N PRO A 251 10.54 -13.95 -8.05
CA PRO A 251 9.68 -14.72 -7.19
C PRO A 251 10.52 -15.57 -6.24
N PRO A 252 10.07 -15.78 -4.99
CA PRO A 252 10.83 -16.61 -4.06
C PRO A 252 10.91 -18.05 -4.56
N ILE A 253 12.09 -18.68 -4.44
CA ILE A 253 12.29 -20.08 -4.81
C ILE A 253 11.47 -20.99 -3.90
N VAL A 254 11.48 -20.71 -2.60
CA VAL A 254 10.65 -21.40 -1.61
C VAL A 254 9.45 -20.50 -1.29
N ALA A 255 8.26 -20.94 -1.67
CA ALA A 255 7.03 -20.15 -1.56
C ALA A 255 5.89 -21.00 -1.03
N THR A 256 4.76 -20.37 -0.70
CA THR A 256 3.58 -21.03 -0.16
C THR A 256 2.46 -21.24 -1.18
N GLY A 257 2.58 -20.64 -2.38
CA GLY A 257 1.59 -20.73 -3.45
C GLY A 257 0.48 -19.67 -3.41
N ILE A 258 0.46 -18.78 -2.40
CA ILE A 258 -0.52 -17.68 -2.33
C ILE A 258 -0.10 -16.46 -3.14
N GLU A 259 1.13 -16.39 -3.59
CA GLU A 259 1.73 -15.23 -4.24
C GLU A 259 0.96 -14.81 -5.49
N HIS A 260 0.58 -15.77 -6.32
CA HIS A 260 -0.21 -15.49 -7.53
C HIS A 260 -1.60 -14.94 -7.18
N LYS A 261 -2.29 -15.56 -6.25
CA LYS A 261 -3.61 -15.11 -5.80
C LYS A 261 -3.56 -13.70 -5.20
N ALA A 262 -2.54 -13.42 -4.41
CA ALA A 262 -2.34 -12.09 -3.84
C ALA A 262 -2.04 -11.03 -4.91
N ALA A 263 -1.26 -11.35 -5.93
CA ALA A 263 -0.99 -10.45 -7.05
C ALA A 263 -2.27 -10.12 -7.84
N VAL A 264 -3.11 -11.11 -8.08
CA VAL A 264 -4.41 -10.93 -8.77
C VAL A 264 -5.35 -10.07 -7.91
N ASP A 265 -5.49 -10.38 -6.63
CA ASP A 265 -6.46 -9.73 -5.75
C ASP A 265 -6.04 -8.31 -5.34
N SER A 266 -4.75 -7.99 -5.35
CA SER A 266 -4.24 -6.64 -5.06
C SER A 266 -4.52 -5.63 -6.17
N GLU A 267 -4.85 -6.09 -7.36
CA GLU A 267 -5.14 -5.28 -8.56
C GLU A 267 -3.99 -4.37 -9.02
N VAL A 268 -2.78 -4.59 -8.55
CA VAL A 268 -1.60 -3.85 -9.04
C VAL A 268 -1.12 -4.32 -10.41
N CYS A 269 -1.48 -5.55 -10.78
CA CYS A 269 -1.21 -6.12 -12.10
C CYS A 269 -2.42 -5.96 -13.01
N ILE A 270 -2.18 -5.81 -14.30
CA ILE A 270 -3.25 -5.75 -15.30
C ILE A 270 -3.66 -7.17 -15.69
N LYS A 271 -4.96 -7.43 -15.65
CA LYS A 271 -5.57 -8.71 -16.01
C LYS A 271 -6.38 -8.58 -17.29
N ALA A 272 -6.38 -9.62 -18.11
CA ALA A 272 -7.29 -9.70 -19.25
C ALA A 272 -8.73 -9.92 -18.77
N GLU A 273 -9.66 -9.10 -19.23
CA GLU A 273 -11.08 -9.20 -18.83
C GLU A 273 -11.79 -10.38 -19.49
N LYS A 274 -11.40 -10.68 -20.73
CA LYS A 274 -11.97 -11.73 -21.56
C LYS A 274 -10.88 -12.54 -22.25
N PRO A 275 -11.15 -13.80 -22.66
CA PRO A 275 -10.18 -14.56 -23.44
C PRO A 275 -9.99 -13.96 -24.84
N GLY A 276 -8.77 -13.99 -25.33
CA GLY A 276 -8.43 -13.43 -26.62
C GLY A 276 -6.97 -13.62 -27.01
N THR A 277 -6.53 -12.90 -28.02
CA THR A 277 -5.17 -12.91 -28.54
C THR A 277 -4.57 -11.51 -28.48
N VAL A 278 -3.32 -11.42 -28.04
CA VAL A 278 -2.57 -10.16 -27.98
C VAL A 278 -2.19 -9.75 -29.40
N THR A 279 -2.61 -8.54 -29.82
CA THR A 279 -2.36 -8.02 -31.17
C THR A 279 -1.24 -6.99 -31.24
N ALA A 280 -1.02 -6.25 -30.16
CA ALA A 280 0.04 -5.25 -30.08
C ALA A 280 0.55 -5.11 -28.64
N VAL A 281 1.85 -4.93 -28.50
CA VAL A 281 2.53 -4.71 -27.21
C VAL A 281 3.54 -3.58 -27.37
N SER A 282 3.44 -2.58 -26.51
CA SER A 282 4.46 -1.53 -26.34
C SER A 282 4.80 -1.37 -24.86
N ALA A 283 5.77 -0.54 -24.54
CA ALA A 283 6.10 -0.25 -23.14
C ALA A 283 4.93 0.39 -22.36
N THR A 284 4.00 1.04 -23.04
CA THR A 284 2.90 1.80 -22.44
C THR A 284 1.53 1.20 -22.67
N ASP A 285 1.37 0.34 -23.66
CA ASP A 285 0.06 -0.19 -24.06
C ASP A 285 0.10 -1.66 -24.47
N ILE A 286 -0.96 -2.38 -24.14
CA ILE A 286 -1.21 -3.74 -24.60
C ILE A 286 -2.58 -3.75 -25.25
N THR A 287 -2.68 -4.23 -26.49
CA THR A 287 -3.94 -4.38 -27.20
C THR A 287 -4.29 -5.87 -27.32
N VAL A 288 -5.48 -6.22 -26.88
CA VAL A 288 -6.02 -7.59 -26.94
C VAL A 288 -7.28 -7.60 -27.78
N LYS A 289 -7.32 -8.50 -28.78
CA LYS A 289 -8.53 -8.80 -29.55
C LYS A 289 -9.21 -10.00 -28.90
N TYR A 290 -10.37 -9.77 -28.33
CA TYR A 290 -11.16 -10.83 -27.69
C TYR A 290 -11.81 -11.78 -28.71
N ASP A 291 -12.16 -12.98 -28.27
CA ASP A 291 -12.79 -13.99 -29.11
C ASP A 291 -14.19 -13.56 -29.61
N ASP A 292 -14.87 -12.66 -28.91
CA ASP A 292 -16.14 -12.06 -29.30
C ASP A 292 -16.01 -10.97 -30.38
N GLY A 293 -14.80 -10.63 -30.79
CA GLY A 293 -14.49 -9.62 -31.79
C GLY A 293 -14.20 -8.22 -31.25
N ASP A 294 -14.42 -7.98 -29.96
CA ASP A 294 -14.06 -6.71 -29.31
C ASP A 294 -12.56 -6.54 -29.22
N VAL A 295 -12.09 -5.30 -29.31
CA VAL A 295 -10.69 -4.94 -29.13
C VAL A 295 -10.57 -4.00 -27.96
N GLN A 296 -9.70 -4.32 -27.01
CA GLN A 296 -9.41 -3.48 -25.85
C GLN A 296 -7.92 -3.16 -25.77
N THR A 297 -7.61 -1.89 -25.52
CA THR A 297 -6.25 -1.41 -25.25
C THR A 297 -6.12 -1.13 -23.76
N TYR A 298 -5.14 -1.78 -23.13
CA TYR A 298 -4.78 -1.56 -21.72
C TYR A 298 -3.64 -0.57 -21.64
N HIS A 299 -3.85 0.51 -20.91
CA HIS A 299 -2.82 1.52 -20.67
C HIS A 299 -2.04 1.19 -19.40
N LEU A 300 -0.72 1.11 -19.50
CA LEU A 300 0.16 0.80 -18.38
C LEU A 300 0.56 2.05 -17.62
N THR A 301 0.55 1.97 -16.29
CA THR A 301 1.07 3.04 -15.43
C THR A 301 2.60 2.97 -15.43
N LYS A 302 3.23 4.09 -15.76
CA LYS A 302 4.69 4.19 -15.85
C LYS A 302 5.23 5.19 -14.84
N PHE A 303 6.17 4.77 -14.00
CA PHE A 303 6.93 5.62 -13.07
C PHE A 303 6.07 6.61 -12.26
N ALA A 304 4.93 6.16 -11.77
CA ALA A 304 4.07 6.95 -10.91
C ALA A 304 4.51 6.86 -9.45
N ARG A 305 4.29 7.93 -8.71
CA ARG A 305 4.55 7.97 -7.27
C ARG A 305 3.44 7.29 -6.50
N SER A 306 3.80 6.34 -5.63
CA SER A 306 2.87 5.78 -4.64
C SER A 306 2.71 6.73 -3.44
N ASN A 307 1.76 6.45 -2.56
CA ASN A 307 1.56 7.20 -1.31
C ASN A 307 2.80 7.23 -0.40
N ALA A 308 3.63 6.21 -0.49
CA ALA A 308 4.87 6.08 0.29
C ALA A 308 6.12 6.60 -0.44
N GLY A 309 5.96 7.17 -1.63
CA GLY A 309 7.08 7.65 -2.46
C GLY A 309 7.80 6.56 -3.25
N THR A 310 7.29 5.35 -3.27
CA THR A 310 7.84 4.25 -4.06
C THR A 310 7.37 4.34 -5.52
N CYS A 311 8.04 3.63 -6.41
CA CYS A 311 7.75 3.67 -7.84
C CYS A 311 6.67 2.65 -8.20
N ILE A 312 5.60 3.12 -8.86
CA ILE A 312 4.61 2.27 -9.50
C ILE A 312 4.92 2.22 -10.98
N ASN A 313 5.34 1.07 -11.46
CA ASN A 313 5.70 0.86 -12.86
C ASN A 313 5.19 -0.50 -13.33
N GLN A 314 4.29 -0.49 -14.32
CA GLN A 314 3.74 -1.70 -14.90
C GLN A 314 4.49 -2.09 -16.16
N ARG A 315 4.82 -3.36 -16.30
CA ARG A 315 5.58 -3.90 -17.43
C ARG A 315 4.82 -5.03 -18.10
N PRO A 316 4.70 -5.05 -19.44
CA PRO A 316 4.05 -6.15 -20.12
C PRO A 316 4.87 -7.44 -19.98
N ILE A 317 4.17 -8.57 -19.78
CA ILE A 317 4.75 -9.92 -19.69
C ILE A 317 4.30 -10.82 -20.84
N VAL A 318 3.46 -10.32 -21.73
CA VAL A 318 2.94 -11.03 -22.90
C VAL A 318 3.60 -10.52 -24.17
N VAL A 319 3.64 -11.38 -25.18
CA VAL A 319 4.17 -11.05 -26.51
C VAL A 319 3.04 -11.03 -27.53
N VAL A 320 3.26 -10.37 -28.67
CA VAL A 320 2.31 -10.33 -29.78
C VAL A 320 1.99 -11.75 -30.28
N GLY A 321 0.72 -12.06 -30.44
CA GLY A 321 0.25 -13.37 -30.88
C GLY A 321 0.00 -14.36 -29.76
N GLU A 322 0.32 -14.03 -28.52
CA GLU A 322 0.06 -14.88 -27.35
C GLU A 322 -1.43 -14.94 -27.02
N ARG A 323 -1.90 -16.13 -26.71
CA ARG A 323 -3.29 -16.32 -26.24
C ARG A 323 -3.39 -16.04 -24.75
N VAL A 324 -4.43 -15.30 -24.36
CA VAL A 324 -4.72 -14.98 -22.96
C VAL A 324 -6.12 -15.47 -22.58
N ASP A 325 -6.22 -15.92 -21.32
CA ASP A 325 -7.50 -16.36 -20.73
C ASP A 325 -8.09 -15.25 -19.85
N THR A 326 -9.35 -15.43 -19.46
CA THR A 326 -10.03 -14.52 -18.51
C THR A 326 -9.25 -14.47 -17.19
N GLN A 327 -9.03 -13.27 -16.67
CA GLN A 327 -8.30 -13.00 -15.41
C GLN A 327 -6.82 -13.39 -15.43
N GLN A 328 -6.25 -13.70 -16.60
CA GLN A 328 -4.82 -13.90 -16.73
C GLN A 328 -4.09 -12.56 -16.63
N ILE A 329 -3.00 -12.53 -15.87
CA ILE A 329 -2.16 -11.33 -15.75
C ILE A 329 -1.36 -11.13 -17.05
N ILE A 330 -1.46 -9.94 -17.62
CA ILE A 330 -0.80 -9.55 -18.87
C ILE A 330 0.30 -8.50 -18.66
N ALA A 331 0.31 -7.82 -17.52
CA ALA A 331 1.35 -6.89 -17.14
C ALA A 331 1.65 -6.98 -15.64
N ASP A 332 2.92 -7.04 -15.28
CA ASP A 332 3.36 -7.03 -13.89
C ASP A 332 3.32 -5.62 -13.30
N GLY A 333 2.84 -5.51 -12.06
CA GLY A 333 2.92 -4.29 -11.27
C GLY A 333 4.20 -4.18 -10.45
N PRO A 334 4.28 -3.22 -9.52
CA PRO A 334 5.41 -3.10 -8.60
C PRO A 334 5.50 -4.34 -7.70
N SER A 335 6.72 -4.76 -7.36
CA SER A 335 6.99 -5.95 -6.56
C SER A 335 6.29 -7.22 -7.07
N CYS A 336 6.13 -7.35 -8.36
CA CYS A 336 5.56 -8.54 -9.02
C CYS A 336 6.50 -9.04 -10.11
N SER A 337 6.52 -10.34 -10.30
CA SER A 337 7.28 -11.00 -11.37
C SER A 337 6.52 -12.22 -11.88
N GLY A 338 6.26 -12.27 -13.19
CA GLY A 338 5.51 -13.37 -13.80
C GLY A 338 4.11 -13.57 -13.25
N GLY A 339 3.46 -12.51 -12.76
CA GLY A 339 2.14 -12.58 -12.16
C GLY A 339 2.12 -13.02 -10.69
N GLU A 340 3.26 -13.13 -10.06
CA GLU A 340 3.40 -13.46 -8.64
C GLU A 340 3.98 -12.30 -7.86
N VAL A 341 3.57 -12.14 -6.60
CA VAL A 341 4.17 -11.15 -5.71
C VAL A 341 5.60 -11.55 -5.39
N ALA A 342 6.54 -10.65 -5.65
CA ALA A 342 7.97 -10.82 -5.43
C ALA A 342 8.50 -9.61 -4.64
N LEU A 343 8.59 -9.74 -3.32
CA LEU A 343 8.95 -8.64 -2.42
C LEU A 343 10.46 -8.41 -2.30
N GLY A 344 11.27 -9.29 -2.85
CA GLY A 344 12.73 -9.23 -2.70
C GLY A 344 13.48 -10.01 -3.75
N LYS A 345 14.65 -10.52 -3.36
CA LYS A 345 15.58 -11.25 -4.20
C LYS A 345 16.02 -12.57 -3.55
N ASN A 346 16.37 -13.53 -4.39
CA ASN A 346 17.03 -14.76 -3.97
C ASN A 346 18.55 -14.56 -4.05
N VAL A 347 19.22 -14.63 -2.91
CA VAL A 347 20.67 -14.41 -2.83
C VAL A 347 21.35 -15.57 -2.10
N LEU A 348 22.64 -15.79 -2.39
CA LEU A 348 23.44 -16.82 -1.73
C LEU A 348 23.91 -16.32 -0.37
N ILE A 349 23.38 -16.95 0.70
CA ILE A 349 23.67 -16.54 2.09
C ILE A 349 24.56 -17.60 2.76
N GLY A 350 25.61 -17.15 3.43
CA GLY A 350 26.43 -18.00 4.28
C GLY A 350 26.28 -17.59 5.75
N PHE A 351 26.29 -18.59 6.63
CA PHE A 351 26.19 -18.40 8.08
C PHE A 351 27.56 -18.66 8.72
N VAL A 352 28.32 -17.60 8.92
CA VAL A 352 29.64 -17.67 9.54
C VAL A 352 29.98 -16.29 10.13
N THR A 353 30.72 -16.26 11.23
CA THR A 353 31.29 -15.00 11.72
C THR A 353 32.39 -14.52 10.79
N TRP A 354 32.39 -13.25 10.42
CA TRP A 354 33.35 -12.70 9.48
C TRP A 354 33.92 -11.35 9.93
N GLU A 355 35.13 -11.36 10.42
CA GLU A 355 35.91 -10.15 10.80
C GLU A 355 35.17 -9.15 11.71
N GLY A 356 34.17 -9.60 12.45
CA GLY A 356 33.31 -8.75 13.29
C GLY A 356 32.29 -7.89 12.56
N TYR A 357 32.24 -7.93 11.22
CA TYR A 357 31.33 -7.09 10.44
C TYR A 357 29.87 -7.56 10.49
N ASN A 358 29.61 -8.77 10.92
CA ASN A 358 28.28 -9.31 11.11
C ASN A 358 27.95 -9.61 12.58
N TYR A 359 28.60 -8.88 13.51
CA TYR A 359 28.33 -9.00 14.94
C TYR A 359 26.85 -8.72 15.27
N GLU A 360 26.24 -9.56 16.10
CA GLU A 360 24.81 -9.55 16.39
C GLU A 360 23.96 -9.70 15.10
N ASP A 361 23.14 -8.71 14.78
CA ASP A 361 22.24 -8.70 13.63
C ASP A 361 22.80 -7.91 12.43
N ALA A 362 24.08 -7.50 12.49
CA ALA A 362 24.71 -6.79 11.39
C ALA A 362 24.85 -7.70 10.15
N ILE A 363 24.69 -7.10 8.99
CA ILE A 363 24.69 -7.80 7.71
C ILE A 363 25.90 -7.36 6.89
N LEU A 364 26.66 -8.34 6.39
CA LEU A 364 27.77 -8.10 5.48
C LEU A 364 27.33 -8.40 4.05
N LEU A 365 27.50 -7.44 3.16
CA LEU A 365 27.12 -7.56 1.74
C LEU A 365 28.31 -7.67 0.82
N ASN A 366 28.11 -8.38 -0.29
CA ASN A 366 29.02 -8.37 -1.42
C ASN A 366 28.77 -7.14 -2.30
N GLU A 367 29.83 -6.47 -2.74
CA GLU A 367 29.75 -5.32 -3.64
C GLU A 367 29.02 -5.63 -4.96
N ARG A 368 29.00 -6.89 -5.41
CA ARG A 368 28.23 -7.34 -6.58
C ARG A 368 26.77 -6.93 -6.49
N LEU A 369 26.15 -7.00 -5.29
CA LEU A 369 24.76 -6.64 -5.07
C LEU A 369 24.51 -5.16 -5.34
N VAL A 370 25.46 -4.31 -5.06
CA VAL A 370 25.39 -2.87 -5.34
C VAL A 370 25.65 -2.59 -6.83
N ARG A 371 26.68 -3.20 -7.39
CA ARG A 371 27.10 -2.98 -8.77
C ARG A 371 26.05 -3.44 -9.79
N GLU A 372 25.44 -4.59 -9.57
CA GLU A 372 24.45 -5.21 -10.46
C GLU A 372 23.01 -4.80 -10.19
N ASP A 373 22.79 -3.80 -9.37
CA ASP A 373 21.45 -3.27 -9.02
C ASP A 373 20.48 -4.33 -8.45
N VAL A 374 20.99 -5.28 -7.66
CA VAL A 374 20.19 -6.37 -7.10
C VAL A 374 19.13 -5.84 -6.14
N PHE A 375 19.52 -4.94 -5.24
CA PHE A 375 18.61 -4.31 -4.26
C PHE A 375 18.40 -2.82 -4.53
N THR A 376 18.47 -2.40 -5.76
CA THR A 376 18.24 -1.01 -6.14
C THR A 376 16.75 -0.73 -6.26
N SER A 377 16.34 0.42 -5.77
CA SER A 377 14.95 0.89 -5.81
C SER A 377 14.86 2.30 -6.39
N ILE A 378 13.69 2.63 -6.91
CA ILE A 378 13.38 3.97 -7.39
C ILE A 378 12.42 4.63 -6.42
N HIS A 379 12.76 5.83 -5.97
CA HIS A 379 11.92 6.65 -5.10
C HIS A 379 11.54 7.92 -5.83
N ILE A 380 10.27 8.29 -5.78
CA ILE A 380 9.75 9.48 -6.45
C ILE A 380 9.25 10.44 -5.38
N GLU A 381 9.85 11.63 -5.35
CA GLU A 381 9.46 12.71 -4.44
C GLU A 381 8.62 13.74 -5.18
N GLU A 382 7.62 14.27 -4.50
CA GLU A 382 6.76 15.33 -4.99
C GLU A 382 7.17 16.66 -4.36
N HIS A 383 7.35 17.68 -5.21
CA HIS A 383 7.61 19.06 -4.78
C HIS A 383 6.52 19.94 -5.36
N GLU A 384 5.84 20.68 -4.49
CA GLU A 384 4.72 21.54 -4.86
C GLU A 384 5.01 22.99 -4.53
N THR A 385 4.60 23.87 -5.41
CA THR A 385 4.57 25.31 -5.17
C THR A 385 3.25 25.89 -5.67
N GLU A 386 2.78 26.92 -4.97
CA GLU A 386 1.54 27.61 -5.29
C GLU A 386 1.79 29.10 -5.47
N ALA A 387 1.20 29.68 -6.50
CA ALA A 387 1.14 31.12 -6.68
C ALA A 387 -0.15 31.63 -6.05
N ARG A 388 -0.04 32.50 -5.03
CA ARG A 388 -1.15 33.05 -4.27
C ARG A 388 -1.29 34.54 -4.52
N ASP A 389 -2.50 35.04 -4.36
CA ASP A 389 -2.74 36.47 -4.29
C ASP A 389 -2.29 37.00 -2.92
N THR A 390 -1.43 38.01 -2.93
CA THR A 390 -0.97 38.68 -1.71
C THR A 390 -1.52 40.10 -1.63
N LYS A 391 -1.43 40.73 -0.45
CA LYS A 391 -1.85 42.13 -0.25
C LYS A 391 -1.09 43.13 -1.13
N LEU A 392 0.12 42.78 -1.55
CA LEU A 392 1.00 43.60 -2.39
C LEU A 392 0.86 43.30 -3.87
N GLY A 393 0.10 42.32 -4.26
CA GLY A 393 -0.10 41.85 -5.61
C GLY A 393 -0.02 40.34 -5.74
N PRO A 394 -0.36 39.77 -6.89
CA PRO A 394 -0.29 38.32 -7.10
C PRO A 394 1.16 37.83 -7.21
N GLU A 395 1.43 36.68 -6.66
CA GLU A 395 2.66 35.94 -6.96
C GLU A 395 2.60 35.42 -8.41
N GLU A 396 3.74 35.42 -9.09
CA GLU A 396 3.82 34.97 -10.46
C GLU A 396 4.83 33.85 -10.63
N ILE A 397 4.42 32.82 -11.39
CA ILE A 397 5.31 31.76 -11.84
C ILE A 397 5.89 32.17 -13.20
N THR A 398 7.19 32.44 -13.21
CA THR A 398 7.87 33.01 -14.37
C THR A 398 9.34 32.59 -14.42
N ARG A 399 9.91 32.57 -15.59
CA ARG A 399 11.35 32.40 -15.80
C ARG A 399 12.15 33.67 -15.49
N ASP A 400 11.51 34.81 -15.46
CA ASP A 400 12.15 36.11 -15.21
C ASP A 400 12.36 36.33 -13.70
N ILE A 401 13.49 35.82 -13.19
CA ILE A 401 13.85 35.83 -11.78
C ILE A 401 14.99 36.84 -11.57
N PRO A 402 14.90 37.77 -10.61
CA PRO A 402 15.97 38.76 -10.37
C PRO A 402 17.23 38.09 -9.82
N ASN A 403 18.39 38.57 -10.27
CA ASN A 403 19.73 38.18 -9.80
C ASN A 403 20.10 36.70 -10.06
N VAL A 404 19.51 36.08 -11.07
CA VAL A 404 19.81 34.69 -11.45
C VAL A 404 20.31 34.65 -12.89
N GLY A 405 21.45 33.96 -13.09
CA GLY A 405 22.05 33.80 -14.42
C GLY A 405 21.29 32.83 -15.32
N GLU A 406 21.38 32.99 -16.62
CA GLU A 406 20.76 32.13 -17.63
C GLU A 406 21.17 30.64 -17.49
N ASP A 407 22.42 30.36 -17.08
CA ASP A 407 22.91 29.00 -16.90
C ASP A 407 22.17 28.25 -15.81
N THR A 408 21.70 28.94 -14.77
CA THR A 408 20.91 28.36 -13.67
C THR A 408 19.49 28.05 -14.12
N LEU A 409 18.98 28.76 -15.12
CA LEU A 409 17.60 28.61 -15.61
C LEU A 409 17.52 27.79 -16.90
N LYS A 410 18.60 27.13 -17.32
CA LYS A 410 18.68 26.43 -18.62
C LYS A 410 17.62 25.32 -18.80
N ASP A 411 17.22 24.65 -17.73
CA ASP A 411 16.24 23.57 -17.78
C ASP A 411 14.80 24.05 -17.59
N LEU A 412 14.58 25.30 -17.27
CA LEU A 412 13.26 25.90 -17.18
C LEU A 412 12.71 26.22 -18.57
N ASP A 413 11.42 25.98 -18.77
CA ASP A 413 10.73 26.35 -19.99
C ASP A 413 10.36 27.85 -20.00
N GLU A 414 9.65 28.28 -21.03
CA GLU A 414 9.21 29.68 -21.18
C GLU A 414 8.30 30.13 -20.01
N ASN A 415 7.59 29.22 -19.38
CA ASN A 415 6.71 29.49 -18.25
C ASN A 415 7.43 29.44 -16.89
N GLY A 416 8.73 29.15 -16.87
CA GLY A 416 9.51 29.05 -15.65
C GLY A 416 9.36 27.71 -14.92
N ILE A 417 8.87 26.68 -15.59
CA ILE A 417 8.68 25.34 -15.06
C ILE A 417 9.73 24.41 -15.67
N ILE A 418 10.33 23.55 -14.85
CA ILE A 418 11.36 22.62 -15.32
C ILE A 418 10.80 21.61 -16.32
N ARG A 419 11.60 21.27 -17.33
CA ARG A 419 11.25 20.25 -18.32
C ARG A 419 11.32 18.83 -17.74
N VAL A 420 10.49 17.94 -18.24
CA VAL A 420 10.56 16.52 -17.96
C VAL A 420 11.85 15.94 -18.56
N GLY A 421 12.55 15.09 -17.77
CA GLY A 421 13.83 14.50 -18.17
C GLY A 421 15.06 15.28 -17.75
N ALA A 422 14.91 16.44 -17.13
CA ALA A 422 16.02 17.23 -16.61
C ALA A 422 16.68 16.54 -15.41
N GLU A 423 18.00 16.47 -15.39
CA GLU A 423 18.76 16.04 -14.23
C GLU A 423 18.92 17.22 -13.27
N VAL A 424 18.58 17.03 -12.01
CA VAL A 424 18.60 18.06 -10.98
C VAL A 424 19.42 17.65 -9.77
N HIS A 425 20.06 18.64 -9.15
CA HIS A 425 20.85 18.51 -7.93
C HIS A 425 20.35 19.49 -6.88
N ALA A 426 20.80 19.34 -5.65
CA ALA A 426 20.44 20.24 -4.56
C ALA A 426 20.70 21.72 -4.95
N GLY A 427 19.68 22.55 -4.76
CA GLY A 427 19.74 23.98 -5.08
C GLY A 427 19.33 24.37 -6.49
N ASP A 428 19.09 23.40 -7.39
CA ASP A 428 18.61 23.69 -8.73
C ASP A 428 17.16 24.19 -8.73
N TYR A 429 16.83 25.10 -9.65
CA TYR A 429 15.49 25.64 -9.78
C TYR A 429 14.54 24.63 -10.43
N LEU A 430 13.41 24.39 -9.77
CA LEU A 430 12.32 23.55 -10.29
C LEU A 430 11.21 24.40 -10.90
N VAL A 431 10.77 25.42 -10.17
CA VAL A 431 9.73 26.34 -10.61
C VAL A 431 10.15 27.75 -10.23
N GLY A 432 10.30 28.62 -11.22
CA GLY A 432 10.60 30.02 -11.01
C GLY A 432 9.36 30.76 -10.50
N LYS A 433 9.44 31.34 -9.32
CA LYS A 433 8.35 32.12 -8.72
C LYS A 433 8.91 33.41 -8.11
N VAL A 434 8.19 34.49 -8.32
CA VAL A 434 8.51 35.78 -7.73
C VAL A 434 7.32 36.31 -6.93
N THR A 435 7.62 36.95 -5.80
CA THR A 435 6.64 37.52 -4.90
C THR A 435 6.86 39.03 -4.81
N PRO A 436 5.80 39.86 -4.90
CA PRO A 436 5.93 41.30 -4.74
C PRO A 436 6.50 41.70 -3.38
N LYS A 437 7.41 42.66 -3.36
CA LYS A 437 8.00 43.22 -2.15
C LYS A 437 7.26 44.46 -1.67
N GLY A 438 7.12 44.61 -0.35
CA GLY A 438 6.77 45.86 0.28
C GLY A 438 7.95 46.83 0.36
N GLU A 439 7.69 48.10 0.53
CA GLU A 439 8.73 49.14 0.66
C GLU A 439 9.68 48.90 1.83
N THR A 440 9.20 48.22 2.90
CA THR A 440 10.01 47.89 4.07
C THR A 440 10.96 46.71 3.87
N GLU A 441 10.75 45.89 2.85
CA GLU A 441 11.55 44.70 2.56
C GLU A 441 12.69 44.97 1.57
N LEU A 442 12.79 46.21 1.04
CA LEU A 442 13.85 46.61 0.15
C LEU A 442 15.19 46.74 0.90
N THR A 443 16.27 46.17 0.34
CA THR A 443 17.61 46.40 0.86
C THR A 443 18.02 47.87 0.67
N PRO A 444 18.98 48.41 1.45
CA PRO A 444 19.47 49.79 1.24
C PRO A 444 19.96 50.03 -0.19
N GLU A 445 20.57 49.04 -0.83
CA GLU A 445 21.06 49.10 -2.22
C GLU A 445 19.90 49.16 -3.20
N GLU A 446 18.84 48.39 -3.01
CA GLU A 446 17.65 48.43 -3.84
C GLU A 446 16.89 49.77 -3.71
N ARG A 447 16.84 50.35 -2.50
CA ARG A 447 16.26 51.66 -2.27
C ARG A 447 17.07 52.76 -3.00
N LEU A 448 18.39 52.66 -2.97
CA LEU A 448 19.26 53.56 -3.67
C LEU A 448 19.07 53.49 -5.20
N LEU A 449 19.04 52.27 -5.75
CA LEU A 449 18.78 52.02 -7.15
C LEU A 449 17.41 52.55 -7.60
N ARG A 450 16.38 52.40 -6.76
CA ARG A 450 15.05 52.91 -7.01
C ARG A 450 15.00 54.43 -7.00
N ALA A 451 15.76 55.06 -6.10
CA ALA A 451 15.88 56.51 -6.03
C ALA A 451 16.65 57.10 -7.21
N ILE A 452 17.69 56.41 -7.73
CA ILE A 452 18.57 56.89 -8.81
C ILE A 452 17.99 56.58 -10.20
N PHE A 453 17.45 55.39 -10.42
CA PHE A 453 17.01 54.88 -11.72
C PHE A 453 15.47 54.80 -11.89
N GLY A 454 14.70 55.28 -10.91
CA GLY A 454 13.26 55.23 -10.94
C GLY A 454 12.70 53.79 -10.80
N GLU A 455 11.62 53.50 -11.52
CA GLU A 455 10.91 52.20 -11.41
C GLU A 455 11.66 50.99 -12.02
N LYS A 456 12.92 51.13 -12.40
CA LYS A 456 13.71 50.04 -12.98
C LYS A 456 14.24 49.02 -11.97
N ALA A 457 14.18 49.28 -10.67
CA ALA A 457 14.45 48.26 -9.65
C ALA A 457 13.22 47.34 -9.52
N ARG A 458 13.42 46.04 -9.68
CA ARG A 458 12.32 45.06 -9.55
C ARG A 458 11.79 45.04 -8.14
N GLU A 459 10.50 45.19 -8.02
CA GLU A 459 9.76 45.14 -6.75
C GLU A 459 9.41 43.72 -6.32
N VAL A 460 10.11 42.72 -6.80
CA VAL A 460 9.83 41.30 -6.54
C VAL A 460 11.04 40.60 -5.94
N ARG A 461 10.77 39.63 -5.06
CA ARG A 461 11.79 38.74 -4.51
C ARG A 461 11.64 37.34 -5.08
N ASP A 462 12.75 36.62 -5.15
CA ASP A 462 12.81 35.25 -5.58
C ASP A 462 12.25 34.31 -4.48
N THR A 463 11.12 33.69 -4.74
CA THR A 463 10.50 32.68 -3.89
C THR A 463 10.36 31.33 -4.62
N SER A 464 11.22 31.11 -5.60
CA SER A 464 11.21 29.93 -6.45
C SER A 464 11.35 28.62 -5.66
N LEU A 465 10.71 27.59 -6.17
CA LEU A 465 10.90 26.23 -5.69
C LEU A 465 12.23 25.69 -6.16
N LYS A 466 13.07 25.28 -5.23
CA LYS A 466 14.38 24.68 -5.48
C LYS A 466 14.43 23.26 -4.95
N VAL A 467 15.31 22.45 -5.52
CA VAL A 467 15.57 21.10 -4.98
C VAL A 467 16.12 21.22 -3.55
N PRO A 468 15.50 20.55 -2.57
CA PRO A 468 15.98 20.57 -1.19
C PRO A 468 17.41 20.06 -1.05
N HIS A 469 18.07 20.49 0.02
CA HIS A 469 19.44 20.06 0.31
C HIS A 469 19.52 18.53 0.50
N GLY A 470 20.49 17.92 -0.18
CA GLY A 470 20.70 16.46 -0.11
C GLY A 470 19.84 15.63 -1.07
N GLU A 471 19.00 16.25 -1.85
CA GLU A 471 18.19 15.57 -2.87
C GLU A 471 18.78 15.78 -4.28
N SER A 472 18.62 14.78 -5.12
CA SER A 472 18.99 14.81 -6.52
C SER A 472 18.17 13.79 -7.29
N GLY A 473 18.12 13.89 -8.59
CA GLY A 473 17.40 12.93 -9.42
C GLY A 473 17.06 13.46 -10.80
N ILE A 474 16.08 12.82 -11.42
CA ILE A 474 15.58 13.16 -12.74
C ILE A 474 14.10 13.51 -12.64
N VAL A 475 13.69 14.60 -13.26
CA VAL A 475 12.29 14.99 -13.33
C VAL A 475 11.53 14.04 -14.25
N VAL A 476 10.55 13.31 -13.67
CA VAL A 476 9.78 12.30 -14.41
C VAL A 476 8.40 12.80 -14.82
N ASP A 477 7.85 13.75 -14.09
CA ASP A 477 6.54 14.35 -14.41
C ASP A 477 6.40 15.74 -13.82
N VAL A 478 5.57 16.55 -14.45
CA VAL A 478 5.20 17.90 -13.98
C VAL A 478 3.70 18.09 -14.21
N LYS A 479 2.99 18.48 -13.18
CA LYS A 479 1.56 18.78 -13.22
C LYS A 479 1.33 20.25 -12.90
N VAL A 480 0.59 20.92 -13.76
CA VAL A 480 0.22 22.34 -13.61
C VAL A 480 -1.30 22.44 -13.45
N PHE A 481 -1.73 23.04 -12.36
CA PHE A 481 -3.13 23.29 -12.06
C PHE A 481 -3.39 24.80 -12.09
N THR A 482 -4.35 25.19 -12.90
CA THR A 482 -4.84 26.57 -13.00
C THR A 482 -6.32 26.61 -12.65
N LYS A 483 -6.88 27.81 -12.45
CA LYS A 483 -8.32 27.98 -12.22
C LYS A 483 -9.17 27.47 -13.40
N GLU A 484 -8.60 27.43 -14.58
CA GLU A 484 -9.28 26.99 -15.81
C GLU A 484 -9.38 25.46 -15.91
N ASN A 485 -8.36 24.72 -15.43
CA ASN A 485 -8.28 23.28 -15.59
C ASN A 485 -8.52 22.48 -14.27
N SER A 486 -8.70 23.16 -13.14
CA SER A 486 -8.93 22.52 -11.84
C SER A 486 -9.80 23.36 -10.94
N ASP A 487 -10.85 22.73 -10.39
CA ASP A 487 -11.72 23.33 -9.37
C ASP A 487 -11.20 23.09 -7.94
N GLU A 488 -10.08 22.37 -7.79
CA GLU A 488 -9.54 21.94 -6.50
C GLU A 488 -8.55 22.91 -5.87
N LEU A 489 -8.26 24.05 -6.52
CA LEU A 489 -7.36 25.04 -5.96
C LEU A 489 -7.96 25.69 -4.71
N ALA A 490 -7.12 25.82 -3.66
CA ALA A 490 -7.52 26.50 -2.43
C ALA A 490 -7.89 27.98 -2.69
N PRO A 491 -8.75 28.58 -1.87
CA PRO A 491 -9.08 30.00 -2.01
C PRO A 491 -7.81 30.87 -1.96
N GLY A 492 -7.68 31.80 -2.93
CA GLY A 492 -6.52 32.68 -3.04
C GLY A 492 -5.35 32.12 -3.83
N VAL A 493 -5.41 30.86 -4.25
CA VAL A 493 -4.39 30.24 -5.12
C VAL A 493 -4.78 30.44 -6.58
N THR A 494 -3.88 30.98 -7.38
CA THR A 494 -4.09 31.21 -8.82
C THR A 494 -3.54 30.07 -9.68
N LYS A 495 -2.42 29.46 -9.26
CA LYS A 495 -1.74 28.39 -9.97
C LYS A 495 -0.99 27.50 -9.00
N SER A 496 -1.02 26.21 -9.23
CA SER A 496 -0.25 25.21 -8.47
C SER A 496 0.57 24.37 -9.45
N VAL A 497 1.83 24.13 -9.11
CA VAL A 497 2.73 23.29 -9.91
C VAL A 497 3.32 22.21 -9.01
N ARG A 498 3.21 20.96 -9.46
CA ARG A 498 3.80 19.79 -8.81
C ARG A 498 4.88 19.20 -9.70
N VAL A 499 6.07 19.04 -9.16
CA VAL A 499 7.21 18.46 -9.85
C VAL A 499 7.56 17.14 -9.18
N TYR A 500 7.67 16.07 -9.97
CA TYR A 500 8.02 14.74 -9.49
C TYR A 500 9.45 14.41 -9.89
N ILE A 501 10.29 14.12 -8.89
CA ILE A 501 11.70 13.78 -9.07
C ILE A 501 11.93 12.34 -8.68
N ALA A 502 12.46 11.53 -9.60
CA ALA A 502 12.83 10.15 -9.36
C ALA A 502 14.31 10.06 -8.97
N GLN A 503 14.56 9.33 -7.88
CA GLN A 503 15.90 9.02 -7.41
C GLN A 503 16.12 7.51 -7.40
N LYS A 504 17.21 7.06 -7.97
CA LYS A 504 17.64 5.66 -7.93
C LYS A 504 18.51 5.46 -6.69
N ARG A 505 18.03 4.68 -5.74
CA ARG A 505 18.74 4.38 -4.48
C ARG A 505 19.31 2.99 -4.53
N LYS A 506 20.63 2.88 -4.35
CA LYS A 506 21.34 1.62 -4.20
C LYS A 506 21.45 1.25 -2.72
N ILE A 507 21.54 -0.04 -2.44
CA ILE A 507 21.75 -0.48 -1.06
C ILE A 507 23.10 0.02 -0.55
N SER A 508 23.13 0.51 0.67
CA SER A 508 24.31 1.10 1.31
C SER A 508 24.40 0.73 2.78
N VAL A 509 25.53 1.03 3.40
CA VAL A 509 25.73 0.86 4.85
C VAL A 509 24.66 1.66 5.61
N GLY A 510 24.06 1.03 6.61
CA GLY A 510 23.00 1.62 7.41
C GLY A 510 21.58 1.25 6.94
N ASP A 511 21.41 0.63 5.78
CA ASP A 511 20.12 0.16 5.30
C ASP A 511 19.66 -1.08 6.07
N LYS A 512 18.36 -1.16 6.32
CA LYS A 512 17.75 -2.27 7.03
C LYS A 512 17.30 -3.35 6.04
N MET A 513 17.68 -4.58 6.34
CA MET A 513 17.27 -5.77 5.60
C MET A 513 16.60 -6.78 6.51
N ALA A 514 15.74 -7.61 5.96
CA ALA A 514 15.05 -8.65 6.69
C ALA A 514 14.78 -9.88 5.83
N GLY A 515 14.68 -11.03 6.48
CA GLY A 515 14.07 -12.22 5.91
C GLY A 515 12.58 -12.30 6.24
N ARG A 516 11.95 -13.42 5.87
CA ARG A 516 10.52 -13.67 6.12
C ARG A 516 10.22 -14.20 7.52
N HIS A 517 11.22 -14.53 8.32
CA HIS A 517 11.09 -15.25 9.60
C HIS A 517 11.36 -14.38 10.83
N GLY A 518 11.26 -13.06 10.69
CA GLY A 518 11.49 -12.12 11.76
C GLY A 518 12.97 -11.76 11.98
N ASN A 519 13.87 -12.30 11.18
CA ASN A 519 15.28 -11.97 11.20
C ASN A 519 15.50 -10.64 10.47
N LYS A 520 15.92 -9.63 11.22
CA LYS A 520 16.18 -8.28 10.72
C LYS A 520 17.58 -7.84 11.11
N GLY A 521 18.18 -7.00 10.29
CA GLY A 521 19.51 -6.47 10.56
C GLY A 521 19.80 -5.23 9.73
N VAL A 522 20.92 -4.60 10.06
CA VAL A 522 21.41 -3.39 9.39
C VAL A 522 22.69 -3.72 8.65
N VAL A 523 22.83 -3.25 7.42
CA VAL A 523 24.06 -3.41 6.64
C VAL A 523 25.21 -2.69 7.33
N SER A 524 26.22 -3.45 7.75
CA SER A 524 27.39 -2.92 8.43
C SER A 524 28.50 -2.53 7.47
N ARG A 525 28.70 -3.33 6.42
CA ARG A 525 29.74 -3.10 5.42
C ARG A 525 29.41 -3.78 4.10
N VAL A 526 29.93 -3.20 3.02
CA VAL A 526 29.92 -3.78 1.68
C VAL A 526 31.37 -4.08 1.32
N LEU A 527 31.70 -5.35 1.15
CA LEU A 527 33.06 -5.78 0.80
C LEU A 527 33.18 -6.11 -0.70
N PRO A 528 34.38 -5.89 -1.29
CA PRO A 528 34.68 -6.39 -2.62
C PRO A 528 34.53 -7.93 -2.70
N GLU A 529 34.28 -8.46 -3.90
CA GLU A 529 34.08 -9.89 -4.12
C GLU A 529 35.29 -10.73 -3.63
N GLU A 530 36.50 -10.25 -3.84
CA GLU A 530 37.73 -10.92 -3.42
C GLU A 530 37.90 -11.05 -1.90
N ASP A 531 37.25 -10.18 -1.12
CA ASP A 531 37.32 -10.20 0.35
C ASP A 531 36.16 -10.98 1.00
N MET A 532 35.22 -11.45 0.20
CA MET A 532 34.09 -12.24 0.67
C MET A 532 34.46 -13.71 0.87
N PRO A 533 33.83 -14.42 1.83
CA PRO A 533 33.89 -15.87 1.89
C PRO A 533 33.40 -16.48 0.56
N PHE A 534 33.94 -17.61 0.18
CA PHE A 534 33.60 -18.24 -1.09
C PHE A 534 33.39 -19.76 -0.93
N LEU A 535 32.64 -20.34 -1.86
CA LEU A 535 32.39 -21.76 -1.95
C LEU A 535 33.63 -22.49 -2.50
N PRO A 536 33.70 -23.84 -2.38
CA PRO A 536 34.83 -24.63 -2.93
C PRO A 536 35.07 -24.43 -4.42
N ASP A 537 34.05 -24.06 -5.20
CA ASP A 537 34.13 -23.75 -6.62
C ASP A 537 34.61 -22.31 -6.94
N GLY A 538 34.85 -21.50 -5.89
CA GLY A 538 35.28 -20.11 -6.02
C GLY A 538 34.17 -19.08 -6.09
N THR A 539 32.89 -19.48 -6.05
CA THR A 539 31.74 -18.54 -6.06
C THR A 539 31.67 -17.77 -4.75
N PRO A 540 31.78 -16.42 -4.74
CA PRO A 540 31.69 -15.64 -3.52
C PRO A 540 30.26 -15.61 -2.99
N LEU A 541 30.11 -15.51 -1.67
CA LEU A 541 28.82 -15.34 -1.02
C LEU A 541 28.27 -13.92 -1.28
N ASP A 542 26.96 -13.82 -1.41
CA ASP A 542 26.30 -12.52 -1.57
C ASP A 542 26.07 -11.82 -0.24
N ILE A 543 25.65 -12.56 0.78
CA ILE A 543 25.38 -12.07 2.11
C ILE A 543 26.01 -13.02 3.13
N VAL A 544 26.62 -12.46 4.16
CA VAL A 544 27.18 -13.22 5.28
C VAL A 544 26.48 -12.79 6.58
N LEU A 545 25.82 -13.75 7.20
CA LEU A 545 25.09 -13.55 8.45
C LEU A 545 25.78 -14.27 9.61
N ASN A 546 25.67 -13.71 10.81
CA ASN A 546 26.09 -14.37 12.02
C ASN A 546 25.16 -15.56 12.32
N PRO A 547 25.69 -16.76 12.64
CA PRO A 547 24.85 -17.90 13.01
C PRO A 547 23.88 -17.63 14.17
N LEU A 548 24.22 -16.71 15.07
CA LEU A 548 23.37 -16.31 16.20
C LEU A 548 22.19 -15.42 15.75
N GLY A 549 22.31 -14.76 14.62
CA GLY A 549 21.26 -13.95 14.03
C GLY A 549 20.36 -14.73 13.12
#